data_ff759172de00b70bd9cccc6cb300567f
#
_entry.id   ff759172de00b70bd9cccc6cb300567f
#
_cell.length_a   1.000
_cell.length_b   1.000
_cell.length_c   1.000
_cell.angle_alpha   90.00
_cell.angle_beta   90.00
_cell.angle_gamma   90.00
#
_symmetry.space_group_name_H-M   'P 1'
#
loop_
_entity.id
_entity.type
_entity.pdbx_description
1 polymer ?
#
loop_
_entity_poly.entity_id
_entity_poly.type
_entity_poly.pdbx_seq_one_letter_code
_entity_poly.pdbx_strand_id
1 'polypeptide(L)'
;MLNRVKLRLEISDQTQDALITELLQGAQDAICLYTEEVELPAVLETTVVMLTVDCYNRLGSEGMTSETKGSLSQAFFTDLLDPYKSVLDKYISQKKAKKRVIFA
;
A
#
# COMPACT_ATOMS: atom_id res chain seq x y z
N MET A 1 -2.61 -6.53 -9.42
CA MET A 1 -1.48 -6.16 -8.53
C MET A 1 -0.77 -7.34 -7.88
N LEU A 2 -1.46 -8.45 -7.66
CA LEU A 2 -0.83 -9.64 -7.07
C LEU A 2 0.39 -10.11 -7.86
N ASN A 3 0.28 -10.21 -9.17
CA ASN A 3 1.37 -10.65 -10.02
C ASN A 3 2.59 -9.73 -9.94
N ARG A 4 2.36 -8.43 -9.82
CA ARG A 4 3.45 -7.45 -9.69
C ARG A 4 4.20 -7.62 -8.37
N VAL A 5 3.47 -7.87 -7.28
CA VAL A 5 4.09 -8.13 -5.98
C VAL A 5 4.90 -9.41 -6.03
N LYS A 6 4.33 -10.48 -6.58
CA LYS A 6 5.01 -11.76 -6.69
C LYS A 6 6.28 -11.66 -7.51
N LEU A 7 6.24 -10.89 -8.60
CA LEU A 7 7.41 -10.68 -9.45
C LEU A 7 8.55 -10.00 -8.67
N ARG A 8 8.23 -8.98 -7.90
CA ARG A 8 9.22 -8.27 -7.09
C ARG A 8 9.80 -9.12 -5.96
N LEU A 9 9.00 -10.05 -5.43
CA LEU A 9 9.43 -10.96 -4.37
C LEU A 9 10.06 -12.24 -4.92
N GLU A 10 10.07 -12.41 -6.23
CA GLU A 10 10.59 -13.60 -6.90
C GLU A 10 9.87 -14.88 -6.46
N ILE A 11 8.55 -14.77 -6.26
CA ILE A 11 7.69 -15.90 -5.88
C ILE A 11 6.94 -16.38 -7.10
N SER A 12 7.10 -17.67 -7.43
CA SER A 12 6.45 -18.26 -8.60
C SER A 12 5.30 -19.22 -8.26
N ASP A 13 5.24 -19.71 -7.02
CA ASP A 13 4.17 -20.63 -6.59
C ASP A 13 2.98 -19.87 -5.99
N GLN A 14 1.96 -20.61 -5.56
CA GLN A 14 0.72 -20.03 -5.05
C GLN A 14 0.57 -20.14 -3.53
N THR A 15 1.59 -20.62 -2.85
CA THR A 15 1.49 -20.88 -1.40
C THR A 15 1.29 -19.61 -0.57
N GLN A 16 1.75 -18.46 -1.07
CA GLN A 16 1.67 -17.18 -0.37
C GLN A 16 0.59 -16.25 -0.93
N ASP A 17 -0.19 -16.70 -1.91
CA ASP A 17 -1.15 -15.82 -2.58
C ASP A 17 -2.18 -15.23 -1.62
N ALA A 18 -2.72 -16.03 -0.70
CA ALA A 18 -3.70 -15.55 0.27
C ALA A 18 -3.12 -14.47 1.17
N LEU A 19 -1.90 -14.68 1.66
CA LEU A 19 -1.21 -13.70 2.50
C LEU A 19 -0.93 -12.42 1.73
N ILE A 20 -0.38 -12.53 0.54
CA ILE A 20 -0.05 -11.36 -0.28
C ILE A 20 -1.30 -10.57 -0.64
N THR A 21 -2.40 -11.26 -0.95
CA THR A 21 -3.68 -10.60 -1.25
C THR A 21 -4.18 -9.80 -0.05
N GLU A 22 -4.08 -10.35 1.15
CA GLU A 22 -4.46 -9.65 2.38
C GLU A 22 -3.59 -8.42 2.61
N LEU A 23 -2.28 -8.53 2.39
CA LEU A 23 -1.36 -7.40 2.53
C LEU A 23 -1.65 -6.31 1.49
N LEU A 24 -1.98 -6.72 0.27
CA LEU A 24 -2.38 -5.78 -0.79
C LEU A 24 -3.62 -4.99 -0.39
N GLN A 25 -4.62 -5.68 0.15
CA GLN A 25 -5.84 -5.02 0.58
C GLN A 25 -5.56 -3.99 1.67
N GLY A 26 -4.74 -4.36 2.66
CA GLY A 26 -4.35 -3.43 3.72
C GLY A 26 -3.59 -2.22 3.19
N ALA A 27 -2.68 -2.43 2.26
CA ALA A 27 -1.93 -1.35 1.64
C ALA A 27 -2.84 -0.41 0.85
N GLN A 28 -3.78 -0.96 0.07
CA GLN A 28 -4.76 -0.16 -0.65
C GLN A 28 -5.60 0.68 0.29
N ASP A 29 -6.11 0.07 1.36
CA ASP A 29 -6.94 0.75 2.34
C ASP A 29 -6.18 1.90 3.00
N ALA A 30 -4.92 1.67 3.37
CA ALA A 30 -4.09 2.70 4.00
C ALA A 30 -3.87 3.89 3.06
N ILE A 31 -3.54 3.62 1.80
CA ILE A 31 -3.29 4.68 0.82
C ILE A 31 -4.57 5.43 0.47
N CYS A 32 -5.69 4.73 0.29
CA CYS A 32 -6.97 5.37 0.01
C CYS A 32 -7.41 6.25 1.19
N LEU A 33 -7.22 5.79 2.41
CA LEU A 33 -7.57 6.57 3.59
C LEU A 33 -6.69 7.82 3.72
N TYR A 34 -5.38 7.67 3.46
CA TYR A 34 -4.45 8.81 3.53
C TYR A 34 -4.77 9.87 2.47
N THR A 35 -5.11 9.44 1.26
CA THR A 35 -5.39 10.34 0.14
C THR A 35 -6.86 10.75 0.05
N GLU A 36 -7.71 10.23 0.92
CA GLU A 36 -9.16 10.48 0.93
C GLU A 36 -9.83 10.04 -0.38
N GLU A 37 -9.40 8.91 -0.93
CA GLU A 37 -9.98 8.33 -2.13
C GLU A 37 -10.88 7.15 -1.77
N VAL A 38 -12.03 7.03 -2.44
CA VAL A 38 -12.93 5.89 -2.25
C VAL A 38 -12.39 4.66 -2.98
N GLU A 39 -11.83 4.87 -4.17
CA GLU A 39 -11.23 3.81 -4.98
C GLU A 39 -9.78 4.15 -5.25
N LEU A 40 -8.94 3.13 -5.40
CA LEU A 40 -7.51 3.33 -5.65
C LEU A 40 -7.29 3.94 -7.04
N PRO A 41 -6.70 5.14 -7.13
CA PRO A 41 -6.31 5.68 -8.42
C PRO A 41 -5.23 4.85 -9.10
N ALA A 42 -5.34 4.68 -10.42
CA ALA A 42 -4.38 3.88 -11.17
C ALA A 42 -2.94 4.36 -10.99
N VAL A 43 -2.75 5.67 -10.85
CA VAL A 43 -1.42 6.26 -10.68
C VAL A 43 -0.75 5.84 -9.36
N LEU A 44 -1.53 5.37 -8.37
CA LEU A 44 -1.01 4.95 -7.07
C LEU A 44 -0.80 3.44 -6.96
N GLU A 45 -1.09 2.67 -8.00
CA GLU A 45 -0.96 1.20 -7.96
C GLU A 45 0.47 0.76 -7.66
N THR A 46 1.47 1.39 -8.28
CA THR A 46 2.87 1.05 -8.03
C THR A 46 3.24 1.32 -6.57
N THR A 47 2.75 2.40 -5.99
CA THR A 47 2.99 2.70 -4.57
C THR A 47 2.40 1.61 -3.68
N VAL A 48 1.19 1.14 -4.00
CA VAL A 48 0.56 0.03 -3.26
C VAL A 48 1.41 -1.24 -3.38
N VAL A 49 1.89 -1.56 -4.58
CA VAL A 49 2.75 -2.73 -4.80
C VAL A 49 4.02 -2.65 -3.95
N MET A 50 4.68 -1.50 -3.96
CA MET A 50 5.91 -1.31 -3.19
C MET A 50 5.67 -1.38 -1.70
N LEU A 51 4.60 -0.77 -1.21
CA LEU A 51 4.21 -0.84 0.19
C LEU A 51 3.93 -2.28 0.63
N THR A 52 3.27 -3.06 -0.23
CA THR A 52 2.98 -4.47 0.03
C THR A 52 4.26 -5.29 0.12
N VAL A 53 5.22 -5.04 -0.78
CA VAL A 53 6.52 -5.73 -0.76
C VAL A 53 7.26 -5.42 0.54
N ASP A 54 7.29 -4.17 0.97
CA ASP A 54 7.92 -3.77 2.23
C ASP A 54 7.28 -4.50 3.42
N CYS A 55 5.96 -4.58 3.41
CA CYS A 55 5.21 -5.25 4.47
C CYS A 55 5.53 -6.75 4.50
N TYR A 56 5.55 -7.39 3.35
CA TYR A 56 5.88 -8.81 3.25
C TYR A 56 7.28 -9.09 3.79
N ASN A 57 8.25 -8.28 3.41
CA ASN A 57 9.63 -8.44 3.86
C ASN A 57 9.75 -8.28 5.37
N ARG A 58 9.00 -7.35 5.96
CA ARG A 58 8.98 -7.15 7.40
C ARG A 58 8.37 -8.34 8.13
N LEU A 59 7.24 -8.86 7.64
CA LEU A 59 6.59 -10.03 8.23
C LEU A 59 7.45 -11.28 8.11
N GLY A 60 8.17 -11.43 7.02
CA GLY A 60 9.04 -12.58 6.81
C GLY A 60 10.12 -12.72 7.87
N SER A 61 10.60 -11.60 8.42
CA SER A 61 11.61 -11.63 9.47
C SER A 61 11.03 -11.75 10.89
N GLU A 62 9.75 -11.37 11.08
CA GLU A 62 9.11 -11.37 12.41
C GLU A 62 8.17 -12.56 12.63
N GLY A 63 7.77 -13.25 11.56
CA GLY A 63 6.76 -14.28 11.61
C GLY A 63 5.36 -13.69 11.71
N MET A 64 4.34 -14.49 11.41
CA MET A 64 2.95 -14.01 11.39
C MET A 64 2.13 -14.66 12.50
N THR A 65 1.82 -13.89 13.53
CA THR A 65 0.97 -14.29 14.65
C THR A 65 -0.33 -13.49 14.62
N SER A 66 -1.28 -13.85 15.50
CA SER A 66 -2.51 -13.07 15.66
C SER A 66 -2.21 -11.63 16.08
N GLU A 67 -1.21 -11.44 16.94
CA GLU A 67 -0.79 -10.12 17.39
C GLU A 67 -0.19 -9.31 16.24
N THR A 68 0.61 -9.95 15.38
CA THR A 68 1.17 -9.33 14.21
C THR A 68 0.07 -8.83 13.28
N LYS A 69 -0.97 -9.64 13.06
CA LYS A 69 -2.13 -9.22 12.25
C LYS A 69 -2.84 -8.02 12.86
N GLY A 70 -3.03 -8.01 14.18
CA GLY A 70 -3.68 -6.91 14.88
C GLY A 70 -2.92 -5.60 14.78
N SER A 71 -1.59 -5.65 14.80
CA SER A 71 -0.75 -4.46 14.71
C SER A 71 -0.45 -4.03 13.28
N LEU A 72 -0.79 -4.84 12.28
CA LEU A 72 -0.44 -4.58 10.88
C LEU A 72 -1.06 -3.30 10.36
N SER A 73 -2.36 -3.07 10.63
CA SER A 73 -3.03 -1.85 10.21
C SER A 73 -2.34 -0.60 10.75
N GLN A 74 -1.92 -0.65 12.01
CA GLN A 74 -1.22 0.44 12.66
C GLN A 74 0.16 0.65 12.02
N ALA A 75 0.87 -0.43 11.71
CA ALA A 75 2.18 -0.36 11.06
C ALA A 75 2.09 0.30 9.68
N PHE A 76 1.03 0.04 8.91
CA PHE A 76 0.83 0.70 7.62
C PHE A 76 0.78 2.22 7.76
N PHE A 77 0.13 2.73 8.81
CA PHE A 77 -0.05 4.18 8.99
C PHE A 77 1.15 4.85 9.65
N THR A 78 1.90 4.15 10.49
CA THR A 78 3.00 4.78 11.25
C THR A 78 4.35 4.61 10.57
N ASP A 79 4.76 3.37 10.30
CA ASP A 79 6.13 3.09 9.86
C ASP A 79 6.25 2.83 8.37
N LEU A 80 5.38 1.97 7.83
CA LEU A 80 5.51 1.50 6.45
C LEU A 80 5.12 2.57 5.44
N LEU A 81 4.16 3.42 5.77
CA LEU A 81 3.69 4.47 4.88
C LEU A 81 4.65 5.66 4.83
N ASP A 82 5.47 5.87 5.87
CA ASP A 82 6.37 7.03 5.96
C ASP A 82 7.22 7.28 4.70
N PRO A 83 7.90 6.28 4.13
CA PRO A 83 8.71 6.51 2.94
C PRO A 83 7.92 6.99 1.72
N TYR A 84 6.61 6.77 1.72
CA TYR A 84 5.74 7.09 0.59
C TYR A 84 4.93 8.35 0.78
N LYS A 85 5.00 8.97 1.95
CA LYS A 85 4.18 10.16 2.25
C LYS A 85 4.46 11.32 1.32
N SER A 86 5.70 11.53 0.92
CA SER A 86 6.03 12.62 0.00
C SER A 86 5.36 12.43 -1.37
N VAL A 87 5.34 11.19 -1.87
CA VAL A 87 4.66 10.87 -3.14
C VAL A 87 3.16 11.09 -3.01
N LEU A 88 2.57 10.62 -1.91
CA LEU A 88 1.14 10.74 -1.66
C LEU A 88 0.73 12.20 -1.45
N ASP A 89 1.55 12.98 -0.76
CA ASP A 89 1.30 14.40 -0.56
C ASP A 89 1.35 15.17 -1.89
N LYS A 90 2.27 14.79 -2.75
CA LYS A 90 2.35 15.37 -4.10
C LYS A 90 1.08 15.06 -4.90
N TYR A 91 0.61 13.82 -4.83
CA TYR A 91 -0.65 13.42 -5.46
C TYR A 91 -1.81 14.28 -4.95
N ILE A 92 -1.92 14.44 -3.64
CA ILE A 92 -2.98 15.25 -3.02
C ILE A 92 -2.91 16.69 -3.48
N SER A 93 -1.71 17.26 -3.53
CA SER A 93 -1.49 18.64 -4.00
C SER A 93 -1.92 18.82 -5.45
N GLN A 94 -1.57 17.87 -6.32
CA GLN A 94 -1.95 17.92 -7.73
C GLN A 94 -3.46 17.80 -7.91
N LYS A 95 -4.10 16.98 -7.12
CA LYS A 95 -5.56 16.82 -7.15
C LYS A 95 -6.26 18.11 -6.75
N LYS A 96 -5.78 18.78 -5.71
CA LYS A 96 -6.32 20.07 -5.26
C LYS A 96 -6.10 21.16 -6.30
N ALA A 97 -4.94 21.19 -6.93
CA ALA A 97 -4.62 22.16 -7.98
C ALA A 97 -5.56 22.01 -9.17
N LYS A 98 -5.84 20.77 -9.60
CA LYS A 98 -6.79 20.50 -10.68
C LYS A 98 -8.19 21.00 -10.36
N LYS A 99 -8.64 20.80 -9.11
CA LYS A 99 -9.94 21.31 -8.68
C LYS A 99 -10.00 22.83 -8.73
N ARG A 100 -8.93 23.51 -8.34
CA ARG A 100 -8.85 24.98 -8.42
C ARG A 100 -8.94 25.48 -9.85
N VAL A 101 -8.26 24.80 -10.77
CA VAL A 101 -8.29 25.17 -12.19
C VAL A 101 -9.69 25.03 -12.76
N ILE A 102 -10.43 24.00 -12.39
CA ILE A 102 -11.79 23.77 -12.84
C ILE A 102 -12.74 24.89 -12.41
N PHE A 103 -12.52 25.46 -11.23
CA PHE A 103 -13.39 26.50 -10.69
C PHE A 103 -12.89 27.93 -10.97
N ALA A 104 -11.74 28.05 -11.56
CA ALA A 104 -11.20 29.34 -11.97
C ALA A 104 -11.77 29.76 -13.32
#